data_43eb76d5a8c066ffdb7c3b894ff33da4
#
_entry.id   43eb76d5a8c066ffdb7c3b894ff33da4
#
_cell.length_a   1.000
_cell.length_b   1.000
_cell.length_c   1.000
_cell.angle_alpha   90.00
_cell.angle_beta   90.00
_cell.angle_gamma   90.00
#
_symmetry.space_group_name_H-M   'P 1'
#
loop_
_entity.id
_entity.type
_entity.pdbx_description
1 polymer ?
#
loop_
_entity_poly.entity_id
_entity_poly.type
_entity_poly.pdbx_seq_one_letter_code
_entity_poly.pdbx_strand_id
1 'polypeptide(L)'
;MRFSTTLLTALAVIPSLVHGQLSGPVGPKTTIEQKKGVKICDVTEFGAKADKSSDLGPALFKAHDACKTGGVIVIPKGDFAMATWVKLAGGAAWALQLDGIIYRTGTKVDNMIMIEHSRDVEVFSSTGEGAIQGSGFEFHKSNSRQGTGPRLMRFWDVSDFSFHDIKLVDAPSFSLVFDTCSNGEIYNLVIRNAYIGGTDGIDVWGTNLWIHDCMVTNKDECVTIKSPSKFILVESIHCNWSGGCGMGSLPANTDISNIHYKNIYTVKSNAMFLIKSKGGGGKVSGITLENFIGLGNAYGLNVDSNWMGQRPVAGSGVEISGVVATNWRGTMANGAERGFLKAVCANAPCTGITLDDVVMGSEQGNQHRIECQSSYGEGGCLKPGTGGSYPSNALLVDAPATGFDAPTLASDLTENPGVSLPIAIPPFPNQFFPNIMPLKALAASEATVDQKTTADQKTTADQKTTADQKTTADQKTTTPQPALGANIVKTLKRPPPSFRSRRRRRSVERDAA
;
A
#
# COMPACT_ATOMS: atom_id res chain seq x y z
N MET A 1 72.19 -16.61 5.97
CA MET A 1 70.80 -17.13 5.76
C MET A 1 69.84 -16.18 6.43
N ARG A 2 69.09 -15.40 5.66
CA ARG A 2 68.07 -14.48 6.17
C ARG A 2 66.71 -15.08 5.81
N PHE A 3 65.94 -15.49 6.79
CA PHE A 3 64.56 -15.92 6.59
C PHE A 3 63.64 -14.69 6.60
N SER A 4 62.99 -14.47 5.49
CA SER A 4 61.97 -13.42 5.31
C SER A 4 60.61 -14.07 5.61
N THR A 5 59.98 -13.66 6.70
CA THR A 5 58.66 -14.12 7.09
C THR A 5 57.61 -13.19 6.45
N THR A 6 56.95 -13.66 5.40
CA THR A 6 55.85 -12.96 4.75
C THR A 6 54.58 -13.19 5.57
N LEU A 7 54.09 -12.16 6.23
CA LEU A 7 52.81 -12.17 6.95
C LEU A 7 51.67 -12.05 5.91
N LEU A 8 50.96 -13.14 5.65
CA LEU A 8 49.68 -13.10 4.92
C LEU A 8 48.59 -12.58 5.85
N THR A 9 48.20 -11.33 5.67
CA THR A 9 46.98 -10.81 6.24
C THR A 9 45.78 -11.32 5.42
N ALA A 10 45.11 -12.32 5.96
CA ALA A 10 43.81 -12.76 5.47
C ALA A 10 42.78 -11.66 5.80
N LEU A 11 42.34 -10.89 4.80
CA LEU A 11 41.15 -10.05 4.90
C LEU A 11 39.96 -11.00 5.05
N ALA A 12 39.46 -11.14 6.26
CA ALA A 12 38.14 -11.73 6.49
C ALA A 12 37.10 -10.78 5.90
N VAL A 13 36.59 -11.10 4.73
CA VAL A 13 35.37 -10.53 4.21
C VAL A 13 34.24 -11.00 5.10
N ILE A 14 33.89 -10.21 6.11
CA ILE A 14 32.66 -10.39 6.86
C ILE A 14 31.53 -10.11 5.87
N PRO A 15 30.70 -11.09 5.49
CA PRO A 15 29.49 -10.77 4.76
C PRO A 15 28.67 -9.86 5.66
N SER A 16 28.49 -8.63 5.24
CA SER A 16 27.51 -7.73 5.85
C SER A 16 26.15 -8.40 5.64
N LEU A 17 25.72 -9.17 6.62
CA LEU A 17 24.33 -9.58 6.75
C LEU A 17 23.54 -8.29 7.01
N VAL A 18 23.15 -7.63 5.93
CA VAL A 18 22.08 -6.62 5.96
C VAL A 18 20.79 -7.40 6.27
N HIS A 19 20.63 -7.79 7.51
CA HIS A 19 19.33 -8.15 8.05
C HIS A 19 18.62 -6.85 8.33
N GLY A 20 18.12 -6.23 7.25
CA GLY A 20 17.32 -5.03 7.39
C GLY A 20 16.11 -5.32 8.27
N GLN A 21 15.92 -4.49 9.27
CA GLN A 21 14.70 -4.19 10.01
C GLN A 21 14.05 -5.32 10.83
N LEU A 22 14.19 -6.60 10.51
CA LEU A 22 13.67 -7.72 11.30
C LEU A 22 14.51 -7.92 12.59
N SER A 23 13.85 -8.28 13.70
CA SER A 23 14.51 -8.50 14.97
C SER A 23 15.00 -9.96 15.17
N GLY A 24 14.66 -10.85 14.25
CA GLY A 24 15.04 -12.27 14.30
C GLY A 24 14.43 -13.08 13.16
N PRO A 25 14.55 -14.41 13.20
CA PRO A 25 13.93 -15.30 12.23
C PRO A 25 12.41 -15.15 12.19
N VAL A 26 11.82 -15.39 11.04
CA VAL A 26 10.38 -15.42 10.80
C VAL A 26 9.97 -16.79 10.23
N GLY A 27 8.67 -17.08 10.27
CA GLY A 27 8.11 -18.33 9.74
C GLY A 27 8.04 -19.47 10.76
N PRO A 28 7.45 -20.60 10.34
CA PRO A 28 7.29 -21.78 11.19
C PRO A 28 8.64 -22.43 11.57
N LYS A 29 8.65 -23.12 12.70
CA LYS A 29 9.84 -23.84 13.20
C LYS A 29 9.89 -25.30 12.74
N THR A 30 8.74 -25.88 12.43
CA THR A 30 8.60 -27.25 11.92
C THR A 30 8.24 -27.24 10.44
N THR A 31 8.86 -28.12 9.67
CA THR A 31 8.60 -28.22 8.22
C THR A 31 7.26 -28.92 7.94
N ILE A 32 6.73 -28.74 6.73
CA ILE A 32 5.52 -29.43 6.28
C ILE A 32 5.69 -30.96 6.30
N GLU A 33 6.86 -31.47 5.94
CA GLU A 33 7.16 -32.91 5.98
C GLU A 33 7.10 -33.46 7.41
N GLN A 34 7.62 -32.71 8.37
CA GLN A 34 7.53 -33.08 9.80
C GLN A 34 6.07 -33.11 10.26
N LYS A 35 5.27 -32.08 9.90
CA LYS A 35 3.84 -32.01 10.21
C LYS A 35 3.04 -33.15 9.55
N LYS A 36 3.31 -33.45 8.27
CA LYS A 36 2.70 -34.60 7.55
C LYS A 36 3.06 -35.94 8.20
N GLY A 37 4.26 -36.07 8.72
CA GLY A 37 4.72 -37.27 9.44
C GLY A 37 3.96 -37.53 10.75
N VAL A 38 3.33 -36.52 11.35
CA VAL A 38 2.49 -36.68 12.55
C VAL A 38 1.08 -37.13 12.16
N LYS A 39 0.38 -36.34 11.34
CA LYS A 39 -1.00 -36.64 10.93
C LYS A 39 -1.42 -35.79 9.72
N ILE A 40 -2.25 -36.36 8.86
CA ILE A 40 -2.96 -35.66 7.80
C ILE A 40 -4.46 -35.76 8.08
N CYS A 41 -5.17 -34.64 8.02
CA CYS A 41 -6.61 -34.52 8.23
C CYS A 41 -7.25 -33.92 6.98
N ASP A 42 -7.60 -34.76 6.01
CA ASP A 42 -8.37 -34.31 4.84
C ASP A 42 -9.79 -33.97 5.29
N VAL A 43 -10.26 -32.75 4.99
CA VAL A 43 -11.60 -32.28 5.41
C VAL A 43 -12.74 -33.17 4.88
N THR A 44 -12.52 -33.89 3.78
CA THR A 44 -13.51 -34.81 3.21
C THR A 44 -13.78 -36.00 4.13
N GLU A 45 -12.77 -36.48 4.87
CA GLU A 45 -12.91 -37.51 5.88
C GLU A 45 -13.74 -37.04 7.10
N PHE A 46 -13.85 -35.72 7.29
CA PHE A 46 -14.68 -35.09 8.33
C PHE A 46 -16.05 -34.64 7.83
N GLY A 47 -16.39 -34.98 6.57
CA GLY A 47 -17.70 -34.78 5.97
C GLY A 47 -17.81 -33.58 5.03
N ALA A 48 -16.71 -32.89 4.70
CA ALA A 48 -16.74 -31.87 3.65
C ALA A 48 -16.99 -32.47 2.27
N LYS A 49 -17.66 -31.72 1.40
CA LYS A 49 -17.90 -32.10 0.01
C LYS A 49 -17.49 -30.95 -0.90
N ALA A 50 -16.78 -31.28 -1.96
CA ALA A 50 -16.39 -30.34 -3.00
C ALA A 50 -17.52 -30.16 -4.04
N ASP A 51 -18.71 -29.78 -3.58
CA ASP A 51 -19.94 -29.65 -4.39
C ASP A 51 -20.45 -28.20 -4.46
N LYS A 52 -19.68 -27.24 -3.91
CA LYS A 52 -20.01 -25.82 -3.89
C LYS A 52 -21.32 -25.47 -3.16
N SER A 53 -21.89 -26.42 -2.46
CA SER A 53 -23.17 -26.26 -1.74
C SER A 53 -23.15 -26.73 -0.29
N SER A 54 -22.44 -27.83 0.01
CA SER A 54 -22.30 -28.35 1.37
C SER A 54 -21.35 -27.47 2.20
N ASP A 55 -21.76 -27.15 3.43
CA ASP A 55 -21.00 -26.26 4.32
C ASP A 55 -19.69 -26.91 4.81
N LEU A 56 -18.57 -26.34 4.43
CA LEU A 56 -17.23 -26.75 4.84
C LEU A 56 -16.95 -26.48 6.34
N GLY A 57 -17.55 -25.45 6.93
CA GLY A 57 -17.16 -24.96 8.25
C GLY A 57 -17.13 -26.04 9.33
N PRO A 58 -18.18 -26.85 9.53
CA PRO A 58 -18.17 -27.91 10.53
C PRO A 58 -17.11 -28.98 10.33
N ALA A 59 -16.80 -29.35 9.07
CA ALA A 59 -15.75 -30.31 8.73
C ALA A 59 -14.35 -29.76 9.00
N LEU A 60 -14.10 -28.51 8.61
CA LEU A 60 -12.85 -27.80 8.86
C LEU A 60 -12.55 -27.68 10.36
N PHE A 61 -13.56 -27.34 11.16
CA PHE A 61 -13.44 -27.27 12.61
C PHE A 61 -13.02 -28.62 13.22
N LYS A 62 -13.65 -29.73 12.81
CA LYS A 62 -13.31 -31.08 13.27
C LYS A 62 -11.90 -31.52 12.83
N ALA A 63 -11.53 -31.23 11.58
CA ALA A 63 -10.21 -31.53 11.06
C ALA A 63 -9.12 -30.76 11.84
N HIS A 64 -9.37 -29.48 12.16
CA HIS A 64 -8.47 -28.70 13.00
C HIS A 64 -8.33 -29.33 14.39
N ASP A 65 -9.43 -29.64 15.07
CA ASP A 65 -9.38 -30.25 16.41
C ASP A 65 -8.57 -31.56 16.42
N ALA A 66 -8.65 -32.34 15.34
CA ALA A 66 -7.91 -33.58 15.18
C ALA A 66 -6.41 -33.40 14.82
N CYS A 67 -6.02 -32.27 14.19
CA CYS A 67 -4.66 -32.04 13.66
C CYS A 67 -3.93 -30.85 14.28
N LYS A 68 -4.53 -30.08 15.16
CA LYS A 68 -3.94 -28.85 15.75
C LYS A 68 -2.67 -29.09 16.59
N THR A 69 -2.28 -30.34 16.80
CA THR A 69 -1.06 -30.70 17.52
C THR A 69 -0.14 -31.49 16.60
N GLY A 70 0.55 -30.78 15.73
CA GLY A 70 1.59 -31.30 14.84
C GLY A 70 1.12 -31.80 13.47
N GLY A 71 -0.17 -31.71 13.09
CA GLY A 71 -0.66 -32.27 11.83
C GLY A 71 -0.87 -31.27 10.70
N VAL A 72 -1.28 -31.79 9.53
CA VAL A 72 -1.67 -31.01 8.37
C VAL A 72 -3.15 -31.22 8.09
N ILE A 73 -3.91 -30.11 8.06
CA ILE A 73 -5.29 -30.09 7.60
C ILE A 73 -5.25 -29.86 6.09
N VAL A 74 -5.91 -30.68 5.31
CA VAL A 74 -5.95 -30.55 3.85
C VAL A 74 -7.36 -30.24 3.39
N ILE A 75 -7.50 -29.11 2.68
CA ILE A 75 -8.66 -28.82 1.84
C ILE A 75 -8.22 -29.12 0.40
N PRO A 76 -8.57 -30.32 -0.12
CA PRO A 76 -8.08 -30.78 -1.41
C PRO A 76 -8.66 -29.95 -2.57
N LYS A 77 -8.13 -30.18 -3.77
CA LYS A 77 -8.66 -29.54 -4.99
C LYS A 77 -10.16 -29.76 -5.13
N GLY A 78 -10.90 -28.72 -5.41
CA GLY A 78 -12.35 -28.71 -5.61
C GLY A 78 -12.99 -27.42 -5.11
N ASP A 79 -14.29 -27.32 -5.30
CA ASP A 79 -15.10 -26.14 -4.98
C ASP A 79 -15.91 -26.39 -3.71
N PHE A 80 -15.58 -25.69 -2.60
CA PHE A 80 -16.24 -25.84 -1.30
C PHE A 80 -17.07 -24.61 -0.97
N ALA A 81 -18.29 -24.80 -0.48
CA ALA A 81 -19.09 -23.72 0.07
C ALA A 81 -18.79 -23.54 1.57
N MET A 82 -18.83 -22.30 2.07
CA MET A 82 -18.67 -22.01 3.49
C MET A 82 -19.74 -21.04 3.97
N ALA A 83 -20.62 -21.53 4.85
CA ALA A 83 -21.70 -20.76 5.48
C ALA A 83 -21.44 -20.51 6.97
N THR A 84 -20.83 -21.46 7.64
CA THR A 84 -20.48 -21.39 9.07
C THR A 84 -19.03 -20.97 9.23
N TRP A 85 -18.81 -19.85 9.91
CA TRP A 85 -17.47 -19.36 10.20
C TRP A 85 -16.79 -20.19 11.27
N VAL A 86 -15.47 -20.32 11.17
CA VAL A 86 -14.69 -21.15 12.10
C VAL A 86 -13.65 -20.33 12.85
N LYS A 87 -13.50 -20.67 14.15
CA LYS A 87 -12.37 -20.28 14.97
C LYS A 87 -11.47 -21.50 15.20
N LEU A 88 -10.31 -21.47 14.59
CA LEU A 88 -9.28 -22.49 14.71
C LEU A 88 -8.35 -22.07 15.86
N ALA A 89 -8.76 -22.42 17.08
CA ALA A 89 -8.14 -21.92 18.29
C ALA A 89 -7.11 -22.88 18.87
N GLY A 90 -5.94 -22.34 19.23
CA GLY A 90 -4.86 -23.06 19.91
C GLY A 90 -4.10 -24.01 18.98
N GLY A 91 -3.27 -24.82 19.60
CA GLY A 91 -2.42 -25.78 18.88
C GLY A 91 -1.02 -25.26 18.59
N ALA A 92 -0.19 -26.18 18.12
CA ALA A 92 1.18 -25.90 17.76
C ALA A 92 1.68 -26.85 16.68
N ALA A 93 2.60 -26.37 15.85
CA ALA A 93 3.26 -27.15 14.80
C ALA A 93 2.25 -27.79 13.81
N TRP A 94 1.20 -27.06 13.44
CA TRP A 94 0.19 -27.55 12.50
C TRP A 94 0.15 -26.70 11.22
N ALA A 95 -0.49 -27.24 10.19
CA ALA A 95 -0.67 -26.51 8.95
C ALA A 95 -2.09 -26.66 8.38
N LEU A 96 -2.50 -25.66 7.59
CA LEU A 96 -3.68 -25.68 6.72
C LEU A 96 -3.23 -25.59 5.26
N GLN A 97 -3.30 -26.69 4.54
CA GLN A 97 -3.06 -26.76 3.11
C GLN A 97 -4.39 -26.52 2.37
N LEU A 98 -4.49 -25.40 1.68
CA LEU A 98 -5.65 -25.01 0.88
C LEU A 98 -5.33 -25.14 -0.60
N ASP A 99 -5.72 -26.24 -1.22
CA ASP A 99 -5.56 -26.45 -2.68
C ASP A 99 -6.88 -26.33 -3.45
N GLY A 100 -8.00 -26.28 -2.75
CA GLY A 100 -9.32 -26.01 -3.28
C GLY A 100 -9.73 -24.54 -3.24
N ILE A 101 -10.93 -24.25 -3.69
CA ILE A 101 -11.52 -22.91 -3.63
C ILE A 101 -12.66 -22.92 -2.61
N ILE A 102 -12.59 -22.00 -1.64
CA ILE A 102 -13.66 -21.79 -0.66
C ILE A 102 -14.53 -20.64 -1.13
N TYR A 103 -15.80 -20.92 -1.41
CA TYR A 103 -16.80 -19.91 -1.75
C TYR A 103 -17.62 -19.53 -0.54
N ARG A 104 -17.64 -18.25 -0.20
CA ARG A 104 -18.51 -17.74 0.86
C ARG A 104 -19.99 -17.90 0.46
N THR A 105 -20.77 -18.48 1.32
CA THR A 105 -22.23 -18.55 1.20
C THR A 105 -22.96 -17.97 2.43
N GLY A 106 -22.28 -17.90 3.58
CA GLY A 106 -22.81 -17.24 4.78
C GLY A 106 -22.80 -15.71 4.68
N THR A 107 -23.57 -15.04 5.55
CA THR A 107 -23.75 -13.58 5.54
C THR A 107 -23.45 -12.91 6.88
N LYS A 108 -23.14 -13.67 7.92
CA LYS A 108 -22.84 -13.13 9.25
C LYS A 108 -21.62 -12.20 9.19
N VAL A 109 -21.74 -11.02 9.77
CA VAL A 109 -20.63 -10.07 9.90
C VAL A 109 -19.67 -10.57 10.99
N ASP A 110 -18.59 -11.20 10.59
CA ASP A 110 -17.53 -11.75 11.44
C ASP A 110 -16.33 -12.12 10.56
N ASN A 111 -15.37 -12.90 11.05
CA ASN A 111 -14.29 -13.47 10.24
C ASN A 111 -14.73 -14.88 9.75
N MET A 112 -14.59 -15.14 8.44
CA MET A 112 -14.93 -16.46 7.89
C MET A 112 -14.04 -17.54 8.49
N ILE A 113 -12.73 -17.30 8.47
CA ILE A 113 -11.73 -18.16 9.09
C ILE A 113 -10.90 -17.31 10.05
N MET A 114 -10.91 -17.65 11.33
CA MET A 114 -10.08 -17.04 12.35
C MET A 114 -9.15 -18.08 12.95
N ILE A 115 -7.85 -17.80 12.90
CA ILE A 115 -6.81 -18.60 13.56
C ILE A 115 -6.37 -17.81 14.79
N GLU A 116 -6.47 -18.42 15.97
CA GLU A 116 -6.18 -17.69 17.21
C GLU A 116 -5.37 -18.52 18.20
N HIS A 117 -4.52 -17.83 18.98
CA HIS A 117 -3.74 -18.41 20.08
C HIS A 117 -2.93 -19.65 19.66
N SER A 118 -2.31 -19.60 18.51
CA SER A 118 -1.57 -20.71 17.91
C SER A 118 -0.10 -20.35 17.67
N ARG A 119 0.73 -21.34 17.59
CA ARG A 119 2.17 -21.14 17.30
C ARG A 119 2.69 -22.19 16.31
N ASP A 120 3.74 -21.82 15.56
CA ASP A 120 4.35 -22.70 14.57
C ASP A 120 3.33 -23.20 13.55
N VAL A 121 2.67 -22.22 12.90
CA VAL A 121 1.54 -22.46 12.01
C VAL A 121 1.92 -22.12 10.56
N GLU A 122 1.47 -22.94 9.63
CA GLU A 122 1.63 -22.65 8.21
C GLU A 122 0.29 -22.76 7.50
N VAL A 123 -0.10 -21.73 6.74
CA VAL A 123 -1.30 -21.74 5.91
C VAL A 123 -0.87 -21.45 4.48
N PHE A 124 -1.12 -22.38 3.58
CA PHE A 124 -0.56 -22.31 2.23
C PHE A 124 -1.36 -23.10 1.20
N SER A 125 -1.08 -22.86 -0.07
CA SER A 125 -1.48 -23.77 -1.15
C SER A 125 -0.26 -24.45 -1.74
N SER A 126 -0.32 -25.78 -1.84
CA SER A 126 0.78 -26.56 -2.45
C SER A 126 0.79 -26.48 -3.98
N THR A 127 -0.27 -25.97 -4.56
CA THR A 127 -0.46 -25.85 -6.02
C THR A 127 -0.48 -24.42 -6.51
N GLY A 128 -0.61 -23.43 -5.63
CA GLY A 128 -0.89 -22.04 -5.98
C GLY A 128 -2.30 -21.81 -6.52
N GLU A 129 -3.17 -22.83 -6.51
CA GLU A 129 -4.57 -22.70 -6.96
C GLU A 129 -5.54 -22.41 -5.81
N GLY A 130 -5.10 -22.58 -4.58
CA GLY A 130 -5.89 -22.31 -3.39
C GLY A 130 -6.43 -20.88 -3.33
N ALA A 131 -7.74 -20.76 -3.06
CA ALA A 131 -8.37 -19.45 -3.02
C ALA A 131 -9.55 -19.38 -2.05
N ILE A 132 -9.84 -18.17 -1.57
CA ILE A 132 -11.09 -17.83 -0.89
C ILE A 132 -11.82 -16.78 -1.73
N GLN A 133 -13.00 -17.13 -2.25
CA GLN A 133 -13.88 -16.26 -2.99
C GLN A 133 -14.98 -15.74 -2.06
N GLY A 134 -14.89 -14.45 -1.73
CA GLY A 134 -15.80 -13.80 -0.76
C GLY A 134 -17.15 -13.41 -1.33
N SER A 135 -17.32 -13.37 -2.66
CA SER A 135 -18.54 -12.90 -3.33
C SER A 135 -19.06 -11.57 -2.76
N GLY A 136 -18.12 -10.63 -2.54
CA GLY A 136 -18.38 -9.34 -1.90
C GLY A 136 -19.35 -8.47 -2.70
N PHE A 137 -19.40 -8.64 -4.02
CA PHE A 137 -20.34 -7.94 -4.90
C PHE A 137 -21.81 -8.07 -4.43
N GLU A 138 -22.18 -9.16 -3.76
CA GLU A 138 -23.51 -9.36 -3.22
C GLU A 138 -23.85 -8.35 -2.13
N PHE A 139 -22.86 -7.92 -1.36
CA PHE A 139 -22.98 -6.87 -0.34
C PHE A 139 -22.88 -5.48 -0.96
N HIS A 140 -21.97 -5.29 -1.91
CA HIS A 140 -21.66 -3.98 -2.46
C HIS A 140 -22.74 -3.46 -3.42
N LYS A 141 -23.36 -4.35 -4.23
CA LYS A 141 -24.39 -3.98 -5.23
C LYS A 141 -25.68 -3.44 -4.61
N SER A 142 -26.01 -3.86 -3.40
CA SER A 142 -27.26 -3.49 -2.71
C SER A 142 -27.05 -2.52 -1.55
N ASN A 143 -25.81 -2.24 -1.18
CA ASN A 143 -25.52 -1.53 0.06
C ASN A 143 -24.48 -0.41 -0.18
N SER A 144 -24.93 0.81 0.06
CA SER A 144 -24.07 1.99 -0.02
C SER A 144 -23.05 2.11 1.13
N ARG A 145 -23.01 1.17 2.08
CA ARG A 145 -22.10 1.20 3.22
C ARG A 145 -20.87 0.36 2.96
N GLN A 146 -19.72 1.00 3.07
CA GLN A 146 -18.40 0.39 3.00
C GLN A 146 -18.22 -0.65 4.12
N GLY A 147 -17.60 -1.80 3.81
CA GLY A 147 -17.15 -2.77 4.79
C GLY A 147 -18.26 -3.48 5.61
N THR A 148 -19.43 -3.76 5.02
CA THR A 148 -20.60 -4.31 5.76
C THR A 148 -20.76 -5.82 5.67
N GLY A 149 -19.77 -6.57 5.24
CA GLY A 149 -19.82 -8.02 5.16
C GLY A 149 -18.80 -8.70 6.07
N PRO A 150 -18.67 -10.03 5.99
CA PRO A 150 -17.62 -10.75 6.70
C PRO A 150 -16.23 -10.41 6.15
N ARG A 151 -15.22 -10.48 7.00
CA ARG A 151 -13.82 -10.53 6.63
C ARG A 151 -13.47 -11.95 6.18
N LEU A 152 -12.47 -12.09 5.29
CA LEU A 152 -12.12 -13.44 4.84
C LEU A 152 -11.29 -14.18 5.89
N MET A 153 -10.15 -13.63 6.27
CA MET A 153 -9.25 -14.29 7.23
C MET A 153 -8.70 -13.33 8.29
N ARG A 154 -8.56 -13.85 9.51
CA ARG A 154 -7.85 -13.17 10.60
C ARG A 154 -6.98 -14.14 11.37
N PHE A 155 -5.77 -13.69 11.64
CA PHE A 155 -4.85 -14.29 12.61
C PHE A 155 -4.85 -13.40 13.86
N TRP A 156 -5.03 -14.00 15.02
CA TRP A 156 -5.03 -13.27 16.28
C TRP A 156 -4.15 -13.98 17.29
N ASP A 157 -3.12 -13.29 17.80
CA ASP A 157 -2.16 -13.85 18.75
C ASP A 157 -1.55 -15.17 18.24
N VAL A 158 -0.98 -15.09 17.01
CA VAL A 158 -0.29 -16.22 16.37
C VAL A 158 1.19 -15.90 16.24
N SER A 159 2.04 -16.88 16.57
CA SER A 159 3.49 -16.72 16.51
C SER A 159 4.18 -17.81 15.71
N ASP A 160 5.36 -17.47 15.18
CA ASP A 160 6.18 -18.39 14.39
C ASP A 160 5.36 -19.00 13.23
N PHE A 161 4.92 -18.19 12.29
CA PHE A 161 3.96 -18.63 11.29
C PHE A 161 4.31 -18.17 9.86
N SER A 162 3.71 -18.84 8.87
CA SER A 162 3.65 -18.35 7.49
C SER A 162 2.26 -18.42 6.90
N PHE A 163 2.00 -17.51 5.93
CA PHE A 163 0.78 -17.48 5.12
C PHE A 163 1.17 -17.19 3.67
N HIS A 164 1.00 -18.16 2.76
CA HIS A 164 1.55 -18.01 1.40
C HIS A 164 0.84 -18.81 0.31
N ASP A 165 1.11 -18.45 -0.94
CA ASP A 165 0.60 -19.09 -2.16
C ASP A 165 -0.92 -19.16 -2.25
N ILE A 166 -1.65 -18.16 -1.73
CA ILE A 166 -3.11 -18.11 -1.63
C ILE A 166 -3.67 -16.87 -2.31
N LYS A 167 -4.85 -17.01 -2.89
CA LYS A 167 -5.62 -15.94 -3.51
C LYS A 167 -6.83 -15.59 -2.65
N LEU A 168 -7.01 -14.30 -2.32
CA LEU A 168 -8.16 -13.78 -1.58
C LEU A 168 -8.95 -12.84 -2.50
N VAL A 169 -10.18 -13.18 -2.83
CA VAL A 169 -10.89 -12.51 -3.92
C VAL A 169 -12.28 -12.07 -3.48
N ASP A 170 -12.64 -10.86 -3.92
CA ASP A 170 -13.97 -10.28 -3.76
C ASP A 170 -14.47 -10.33 -2.31
N ALA A 171 -13.66 -9.86 -1.39
CA ALA A 171 -14.00 -9.77 0.03
C ALA A 171 -15.16 -8.80 0.26
N PRO A 172 -16.17 -9.16 1.05
CA PRO A 172 -17.22 -8.21 1.45
C PRO A 172 -16.72 -7.07 2.33
N SER A 173 -15.65 -7.31 3.08
CA SER A 173 -14.94 -6.35 3.92
C SER A 173 -13.44 -6.63 3.83
N PHE A 174 -12.68 -6.56 4.90
CA PHE A 174 -11.23 -6.79 4.92
C PHE A 174 -10.87 -8.20 4.45
N SER A 175 -9.77 -8.31 3.71
CA SER A 175 -9.31 -9.60 3.19
C SER A 175 -8.49 -10.39 4.21
N LEU A 176 -7.43 -9.76 4.76
CA LEU A 176 -6.46 -10.44 5.61
C LEU A 176 -6.01 -9.53 6.75
N VAL A 177 -6.12 -10.04 7.96
CA VAL A 177 -5.77 -9.30 9.18
C VAL A 177 -4.84 -10.14 10.04
N PHE A 178 -3.69 -9.57 10.41
CA PHE A 178 -2.77 -10.11 11.41
C PHE A 178 -2.78 -9.21 12.63
N ASP A 179 -3.33 -9.72 13.73
CA ASP A 179 -3.55 -8.96 14.96
C ASP A 179 -2.73 -9.56 16.10
N THR A 180 -1.84 -8.78 16.70
CA THR A 180 -0.99 -9.19 17.81
C THR A 180 -0.09 -10.39 17.45
N CYS A 181 0.29 -10.51 16.17
CA CYS A 181 1.08 -11.63 15.68
C CYS A 181 2.58 -11.36 15.79
N SER A 182 3.39 -12.43 15.78
CA SER A 182 4.86 -12.32 15.86
C SER A 182 5.61 -13.39 15.09
N ASN A 183 6.81 -13.03 14.61
CA ASN A 183 7.70 -13.91 13.86
C ASN A 183 7.02 -14.55 12.64
N GLY A 184 6.33 -13.74 11.86
CA GLY A 184 5.53 -14.21 10.72
C GLY A 184 6.14 -13.87 9.37
N GLU A 185 5.94 -14.74 8.39
CA GLU A 185 6.27 -14.53 6.99
C GLU A 185 5.01 -14.66 6.13
N ILE A 186 4.71 -13.62 5.35
CA ILE A 186 3.48 -13.51 4.57
C ILE A 186 3.88 -13.19 3.14
N TYR A 187 3.66 -14.11 2.20
CA TYR A 187 4.21 -13.93 0.87
C TYR A 187 3.43 -14.65 -0.25
N ASN A 188 3.76 -14.27 -1.48
CA ASN A 188 3.17 -14.79 -2.70
C ASN A 188 1.64 -14.81 -2.64
N LEU A 189 1.05 -13.62 -2.45
CA LEU A 189 -0.39 -13.44 -2.31
C LEU A 189 -0.98 -12.61 -3.44
N VAL A 190 -2.18 -12.96 -3.86
CA VAL A 190 -3.01 -12.13 -4.72
C VAL A 190 -4.31 -11.80 -4.01
N ILE A 191 -4.54 -10.51 -3.77
CA ILE A 191 -5.78 -9.98 -3.22
C ILE A 191 -6.45 -9.12 -4.28
N ARG A 192 -7.69 -9.46 -4.65
CA ARG A 192 -8.44 -8.69 -5.65
C ARG A 192 -9.86 -8.46 -5.19
N ASN A 193 -10.19 -7.22 -4.83
CA ASN A 193 -11.48 -6.81 -4.30
C ASN A 193 -12.16 -5.76 -5.15
N ALA A 194 -13.43 -5.51 -4.86
CA ALA A 194 -14.21 -4.43 -5.45
C ALA A 194 -13.60 -3.05 -5.16
N TYR A 195 -13.83 -2.09 -6.05
CA TYR A 195 -13.36 -0.71 -5.91
C TYR A 195 -14.25 0.09 -4.97
N ILE A 196 -14.29 -0.32 -3.70
CA ILE A 196 -15.07 0.30 -2.62
C ILE A 196 -14.26 0.33 -1.33
N GLY A 197 -14.42 1.36 -0.50
CA GLY A 197 -13.72 1.45 0.78
C GLY A 197 -14.14 0.36 1.78
N GLY A 198 -13.27 0.04 2.75
CA GLY A 198 -13.45 -1.04 3.70
C GLY A 198 -13.17 -2.43 3.14
N THR A 199 -12.51 -2.51 1.98
CA THR A 199 -12.01 -3.76 1.39
C THR A 199 -10.49 -3.83 1.49
N ASP A 200 -9.96 -3.57 2.69
CA ASP A 200 -8.53 -3.53 2.98
C ASP A 200 -7.86 -4.83 2.56
N GLY A 201 -6.63 -4.71 2.04
CA GLY A 201 -5.83 -5.84 1.59
C GLY A 201 -5.24 -6.60 2.77
N ILE A 202 -4.15 -6.08 3.33
CA ILE A 202 -3.42 -6.70 4.45
C ILE A 202 -3.27 -5.67 5.57
N ASP A 203 -3.93 -5.92 6.69
CA ASP A 203 -3.82 -5.14 7.92
C ASP A 203 -2.96 -5.86 8.94
N VAL A 204 -1.98 -5.15 9.54
CA VAL A 204 -0.97 -5.78 10.38
C VAL A 204 -0.80 -5.06 11.70
N TRP A 205 -1.00 -5.77 12.81
CA TRP A 205 -0.53 -5.45 14.16
C TRP A 205 0.47 -6.50 14.59
N GLY A 206 1.68 -6.14 14.94
CA GLY A 206 2.58 -7.18 15.37
C GLY A 206 4.05 -6.82 15.46
N THR A 207 4.86 -7.83 15.68
CA THR A 207 6.30 -7.67 15.86
C THR A 207 7.07 -8.73 15.08
N ASN A 208 8.13 -8.29 14.39
CA ASN A 208 8.99 -9.17 13.61
C ASN A 208 8.23 -9.93 12.52
N LEU A 209 7.70 -9.17 11.54
CA LEU A 209 6.93 -9.71 10.44
C LEU A 209 7.56 -9.31 9.10
N TRP A 210 7.61 -10.25 8.17
CA TRP A 210 8.02 -10.03 6.80
C TRP A 210 6.86 -10.27 5.85
N ILE A 211 6.45 -9.23 5.12
CA ILE A 211 5.39 -9.29 4.12
C ILE A 211 6.00 -9.00 2.76
N HIS A 212 5.95 -9.95 1.83
CA HIS A 212 6.60 -9.75 0.54
C HIS A 212 5.91 -10.48 -0.61
N ASP A 213 6.23 -10.06 -1.83
CA ASP A 213 5.69 -10.64 -3.06
C ASP A 213 4.15 -10.74 -3.02
N CYS A 214 3.50 -9.59 -2.80
CA CYS A 214 2.04 -9.50 -2.72
C CYS A 214 1.49 -8.51 -3.75
N MET A 215 0.39 -8.89 -4.41
CA MET A 215 -0.39 -7.99 -5.26
C MET A 215 -1.75 -7.74 -4.63
N VAL A 216 -2.08 -6.46 -4.42
CA VAL A 216 -3.36 -6.03 -3.87
C VAL A 216 -4.05 -5.08 -4.84
N THR A 217 -5.27 -5.45 -5.23
CA THR A 217 -6.18 -4.61 -6.03
C THR A 217 -7.44 -4.38 -5.22
N ASN A 218 -7.73 -3.13 -4.86
CA ASN A 218 -8.92 -2.75 -4.08
C ASN A 218 -9.15 -1.24 -4.22
N LYS A 219 -9.83 -0.62 -3.25
CA LYS A 219 -9.92 0.85 -3.14
C LYS A 219 -9.38 1.36 -1.80
N ASP A 220 -9.32 0.48 -0.79
CA ASP A 220 -8.80 0.82 0.53
C ASP A 220 -7.33 0.42 0.67
N GLU A 221 -6.79 0.35 1.86
CA GLU A 221 -5.37 0.12 2.08
C GLU A 221 -4.85 -1.15 1.37
N CYS A 222 -3.59 -1.06 0.88
CA CYS A 222 -2.85 -2.16 0.27
C CYS A 222 -2.22 -3.06 1.35
N VAL A 223 -1.13 -2.60 1.95
CA VAL A 223 -0.52 -3.19 3.15
C VAL A 223 -0.40 -2.09 4.19
N THR A 224 -1.09 -2.25 5.31
CA THR A 224 -1.19 -1.20 6.32
C THR A 224 -0.77 -1.68 7.70
N ILE A 225 0.18 -0.97 8.29
CA ILE A 225 0.64 -1.21 9.64
C ILE A 225 -0.26 -0.44 10.63
N LYS A 226 -0.79 -1.15 11.57
CA LYS A 226 -1.58 -0.62 12.69
C LYS A 226 -0.74 -0.57 13.96
N SER A 227 -1.26 0.03 15.03
CA SER A 227 -0.56 0.14 16.32
C SER A 227 -1.13 -0.86 17.33
N PRO A 228 -0.30 -1.52 18.14
CA PRO A 228 1.17 -1.42 18.19
C PRO A 228 1.88 -2.30 17.17
N SER A 229 3.06 -1.86 16.64
CA SER A 229 3.85 -2.66 15.70
C SER A 229 5.33 -2.29 15.70
N LYS A 230 6.21 -3.30 15.60
CA LYS A 230 7.67 -3.09 15.56
C LYS A 230 8.38 -4.12 14.68
N PHE A 231 9.49 -3.69 14.06
CA PHE A 231 10.35 -4.60 13.29
C PHE A 231 9.61 -5.31 12.16
N ILE A 232 9.00 -4.54 11.26
CA ILE A 232 8.27 -5.07 10.12
C ILE A 232 8.97 -4.66 8.82
N LEU A 233 9.22 -5.65 7.97
CA LEU A 233 9.68 -5.47 6.60
C LEU A 233 8.52 -5.76 5.63
N VAL A 234 8.24 -4.82 4.75
CA VAL A 234 7.26 -4.95 3.65
C VAL A 234 8.01 -4.76 2.35
N GLU A 235 8.07 -5.78 1.51
CA GLU A 235 8.95 -5.78 0.33
C GLU A 235 8.25 -6.35 -0.92
N SER A 236 8.59 -5.82 -2.09
CA SER A 236 8.06 -6.31 -3.38
C SER A 236 6.53 -6.35 -3.43
N ILE A 237 5.90 -5.22 -3.17
CA ILE A 237 4.44 -5.08 -3.12
C ILE A 237 3.92 -4.34 -4.36
N HIS A 238 2.88 -4.90 -4.97
CA HIS A 238 2.15 -4.30 -6.07
C HIS A 238 0.75 -3.85 -5.59
N CYS A 239 0.56 -2.54 -5.45
CA CYS A 239 -0.73 -1.91 -5.11
C CYS A 239 -1.39 -1.35 -6.37
N ASN A 240 -2.51 -1.92 -6.77
CA ASN A 240 -3.18 -1.62 -8.03
C ASN A 240 -4.58 -1.06 -7.76
N TRP A 241 -4.86 0.19 -8.14
CA TRP A 241 -6.10 0.92 -7.83
C TRP A 241 -6.43 1.03 -6.34
N SER A 242 -5.45 0.93 -5.48
CA SER A 242 -5.55 0.80 -4.04
C SER A 242 -5.57 2.15 -3.31
N GLY A 243 -5.77 2.11 -2.01
CA GLY A 243 -5.48 3.22 -1.10
C GLY A 243 -3.99 3.53 -0.99
N GLY A 244 -3.15 2.55 -1.31
CA GLY A 244 -1.70 2.55 -1.15
C GLY A 244 -1.23 1.85 0.12
N CYS A 245 0.09 1.72 0.29
CA CYS A 245 0.68 1.27 1.54
C CYS A 245 0.56 2.35 2.62
N GLY A 246 0.59 1.96 3.91
CA GLY A 246 0.48 3.00 4.92
C GLY A 246 0.48 2.56 6.37
N MET A 247 0.12 3.52 7.24
CA MET A 247 -0.04 3.35 8.68
C MET A 247 -1.31 4.02 9.16
N GLY A 248 -2.05 3.33 10.00
CA GLY A 248 -3.24 3.92 10.64
C GLY A 248 -4.56 3.24 10.20
N SER A 249 -5.70 3.74 10.64
CA SER A 249 -5.87 4.97 11.45
C SER A 249 -5.23 4.82 12.84
N LEU A 250 -4.42 5.83 13.25
CA LEU A 250 -3.63 5.73 14.47
C LEU A 250 -4.47 6.03 15.73
N PRO A 251 -4.37 5.21 16.79
CA PRO A 251 -5.14 5.36 18.03
C PRO A 251 -4.54 6.36 19.02
N ALA A 252 -5.14 6.44 20.24
CA ALA A 252 -4.68 7.32 21.31
C ALA A 252 -3.27 7.01 21.83
N ASN A 253 -2.89 5.73 21.84
CA ASN A 253 -1.62 5.25 22.38
C ASN A 253 -0.80 4.57 21.29
N THR A 254 -0.49 5.32 20.23
CA THR A 254 0.28 4.79 19.09
C THR A 254 1.69 4.40 19.52
N ASP A 255 2.12 3.19 19.14
CA ASP A 255 3.48 2.70 19.31
C ASP A 255 3.90 1.91 18.06
N ILE A 256 4.49 2.64 17.09
CA ILE A 256 4.99 2.04 15.84
C ILE A 256 6.45 2.45 15.67
N SER A 257 7.33 1.47 15.46
CA SER A 257 8.75 1.77 15.23
C SER A 257 9.46 0.71 14.40
N ASN A 258 10.55 1.13 13.76
CA ASN A 258 11.40 0.23 12.97
C ASN A 258 10.59 -0.51 11.87
N ILE A 259 10.02 0.27 10.97
CA ILE A 259 9.25 -0.23 9.83
C ILE A 259 9.99 0.11 8.53
N HIS A 260 10.12 -0.88 7.65
CA HIS A 260 10.74 -0.72 6.36
C HIS A 260 9.80 -1.18 5.25
N TYR A 261 9.44 -0.27 4.35
CA TYR A 261 8.80 -0.59 3.07
C TYR A 261 9.84 -0.46 1.97
N LYS A 262 10.01 -1.50 1.18
CA LYS A 262 11.03 -1.57 0.13
C LYS A 262 10.47 -2.18 -1.15
N ASN A 263 10.88 -1.66 -2.31
CA ASN A 263 10.42 -2.15 -3.60
C ASN A 263 8.88 -2.12 -3.71
N ILE A 264 8.28 -0.96 -3.56
CA ILE A 264 6.82 -0.77 -3.59
C ILE A 264 6.42 -0.18 -4.94
N TYR A 265 5.53 -0.88 -5.65
CA TYR A 265 4.98 -0.48 -6.93
C TYR A 265 3.50 -0.15 -6.78
N THR A 266 3.12 1.08 -7.13
CA THR A 266 1.75 1.57 -6.96
C THR A 266 1.18 2.13 -8.25
N VAL A 267 0.02 1.64 -8.68
CA VAL A 267 -0.64 2.03 -9.93
C VAL A 267 -2.01 2.60 -9.63
N LYS A 268 -2.29 3.82 -10.09
CA LYS A 268 -3.61 4.49 -9.95
C LYS A 268 -4.15 4.46 -8.52
N SER A 269 -3.27 4.46 -7.53
CA SER A 269 -3.62 4.38 -6.11
C SER A 269 -3.87 5.77 -5.51
N ASN A 270 -4.57 5.82 -4.38
CA ASN A 270 -4.83 7.08 -3.69
C ASN A 270 -3.55 7.73 -3.13
N ALA A 271 -2.62 6.92 -2.68
CA ALA A 271 -1.28 7.37 -2.28
C ALA A 271 -0.24 6.28 -2.61
N MET A 272 1.02 6.66 -2.75
CA MET A 272 2.11 5.68 -2.71
C MET A 272 2.32 5.22 -1.27
N PHE A 273 2.31 6.17 -0.32
CA PHE A 273 2.37 5.89 1.11
C PHE A 273 1.55 6.88 1.92
N LEU A 274 0.80 6.39 2.92
CA LEU A 274 -0.11 7.19 3.74
C LEU A 274 0.12 6.93 5.23
N ILE A 275 0.30 7.99 6.03
CA ILE A 275 0.20 7.94 7.49
C ILE A 275 -1.02 8.77 7.90
N LYS A 276 -2.03 8.13 8.50
CA LYS A 276 -3.30 8.80 8.80
C LYS A 276 -3.67 8.75 10.28
N SER A 277 -4.00 9.92 10.83
CA SER A 277 -4.50 10.08 12.20
C SER A 277 -5.49 11.24 12.31
N LYS A 278 -6.20 11.33 13.43
CA LYS A 278 -7.03 12.48 13.78
C LYS A 278 -7.05 12.66 15.28
N GLY A 279 -6.15 13.50 15.78
CA GLY A 279 -5.84 13.57 17.21
C GLY A 279 -5.01 12.37 17.66
N GLY A 280 -5.30 11.84 18.85
CA GLY A 280 -4.56 10.73 19.43
C GLY A 280 -3.27 11.16 20.14
N GLY A 281 -2.37 10.21 20.36
CA GLY A 281 -1.06 10.41 20.98
C GLY A 281 -0.17 9.20 20.78
N GLY A 282 0.99 9.20 21.42
CA GLY A 282 2.01 8.18 21.20
C GLY A 282 2.92 8.52 20.04
N LYS A 283 3.60 7.52 19.47
CA LYS A 283 4.72 7.76 18.55
C LYS A 283 4.77 6.80 17.37
N VAL A 284 5.13 7.35 16.21
CA VAL A 284 5.61 6.64 15.01
C VAL A 284 7.06 7.05 14.78
N SER A 285 8.01 6.11 14.68
CA SER A 285 9.43 6.45 14.51
C SER A 285 10.23 5.39 13.74
N GLY A 286 11.30 5.85 13.07
CA GLY A 286 12.20 4.95 12.34
C GLY A 286 11.50 4.24 11.18
N ILE A 287 10.97 5.04 10.25
CA ILE A 287 10.24 4.55 9.08
C ILE A 287 11.11 4.75 7.84
N THR A 288 11.46 3.68 7.17
CA THR A 288 12.20 3.70 5.91
C THR A 288 11.28 3.34 4.76
N LEU A 289 11.26 4.17 3.73
CA LEU A 289 10.44 4.03 2.52
C LEU A 289 11.37 4.04 1.31
N GLU A 290 11.86 2.87 0.92
CA GLU A 290 12.94 2.71 -0.06
C GLU A 290 12.40 2.18 -1.39
N ASN A 291 12.83 2.78 -2.49
CA ASN A 291 12.60 2.29 -3.85
C ASN A 291 11.10 2.14 -4.18
N PHE A 292 10.41 3.27 -4.26
CA PHE A 292 9.00 3.31 -4.66
C PHE A 292 8.87 3.73 -6.12
N ILE A 293 8.03 3.01 -6.85
CA ILE A 293 7.62 3.36 -8.21
C ILE A 293 6.12 3.66 -8.21
N GLY A 294 5.75 4.83 -8.72
CA GLY A 294 4.37 5.26 -8.85
C GLY A 294 3.95 5.46 -10.30
N LEU A 295 2.73 5.06 -10.64
CA LEU A 295 2.12 5.29 -11.94
C LEU A 295 0.72 5.90 -11.77
N GLY A 296 0.61 7.22 -11.99
CA GLY A 296 -0.66 7.94 -11.95
C GLY A 296 -1.35 7.94 -10.58
N ASN A 297 -0.61 8.02 -9.48
CA ASN A 297 -1.15 8.05 -8.12
C ASN A 297 -1.64 9.44 -7.73
N ALA A 298 -2.63 9.52 -6.81
CA ALA A 298 -3.15 10.83 -6.40
C ALA A 298 -2.19 11.56 -5.46
N TYR A 299 -1.50 10.85 -4.56
CA TYR A 299 -0.47 11.40 -3.66
C TYR A 299 0.79 10.52 -3.70
N GLY A 300 1.95 11.12 -3.51
CA GLY A 300 3.18 10.40 -3.16
C GLY A 300 3.23 10.05 -1.68
N LEU A 301 4.02 10.78 -0.89
CA LEU A 301 4.00 10.70 0.58
C LEU A 301 2.88 11.58 1.14
N ASN A 302 1.93 10.96 1.82
CA ASN A 302 0.81 11.64 2.47
C ASN A 302 0.83 11.38 3.99
N VAL A 303 1.24 12.38 4.77
CA VAL A 303 1.12 12.38 6.23
C VAL A 303 -0.05 13.31 6.58
N ASP A 304 -1.17 12.75 7.05
CA ASP A 304 -2.39 13.50 7.33
C ASP A 304 -2.89 13.26 8.76
N SER A 305 -2.54 14.19 9.64
CA SER A 305 -3.00 14.18 11.04
C SER A 305 -4.41 14.77 11.24
N ASN A 306 -5.07 15.14 10.15
CA ASN A 306 -6.45 15.64 10.12
C ASN A 306 -7.37 14.75 9.28
N TRP A 307 -7.08 13.45 9.21
CA TRP A 307 -7.75 12.51 8.33
C TRP A 307 -9.28 12.50 8.50
N MET A 308 -9.99 12.92 7.46
CA MET A 308 -11.45 13.09 7.54
C MET A 308 -12.23 11.78 7.68
N GLY A 309 -11.65 10.66 7.24
CA GLY A 309 -12.25 9.32 7.36
C GLY A 309 -12.20 8.74 8.77
N GLN A 310 -11.48 9.36 9.70
CA GLN A 310 -11.36 8.92 11.09
C GLN A 310 -12.19 9.79 12.04
N ARG A 311 -12.82 9.17 13.04
CA ARG A 311 -13.39 9.94 14.17
C ARG A 311 -12.25 10.56 14.98
N PRO A 312 -12.42 11.80 15.49
CA PRO A 312 -11.43 12.41 16.36
C PRO A 312 -11.13 11.54 17.59
N VAL A 313 -9.85 11.36 17.88
CA VAL A 313 -9.34 10.68 19.08
C VAL A 313 -8.79 11.74 20.00
N ALA A 314 -9.05 11.63 21.31
CA ALA A 314 -8.54 12.59 22.28
C ALA A 314 -7.00 12.60 22.30
N GLY A 315 -6.41 13.80 22.33
CA GLY A 315 -4.96 14.02 22.34
C GLY A 315 -4.51 15.14 21.40
N SER A 316 -3.25 15.53 21.53
CA SER A 316 -2.62 16.62 20.75
C SER A 316 -2.16 16.22 19.36
N GLY A 317 -2.27 14.95 19.01
CA GLY A 317 -1.76 14.32 17.81
C GLY A 317 -0.69 13.26 18.12
N VAL A 318 -0.48 12.36 17.16
CA VAL A 318 0.58 11.36 17.20
C VAL A 318 1.91 12.02 16.82
N GLU A 319 2.95 11.81 17.61
CA GLU A 319 4.30 12.22 17.27
C GLU A 319 4.84 11.34 16.12
N ILE A 320 5.18 11.95 14.99
CA ILE A 320 5.75 11.24 13.84
C ILE A 320 7.19 11.74 13.66
N SER A 321 8.15 10.81 13.69
CA SER A 321 9.57 11.18 13.62
C SER A 321 10.41 10.19 12.82
N GLY A 322 11.39 10.72 12.06
CA GLY A 322 12.32 9.87 11.30
C GLY A 322 11.62 9.05 10.21
N VAL A 323 10.95 9.73 9.27
CA VAL A 323 10.39 9.14 8.06
C VAL A 323 11.31 9.46 6.90
N VAL A 324 11.99 8.46 6.37
CA VAL A 324 12.96 8.61 5.28
C VAL A 324 12.41 7.97 4.02
N ALA A 325 12.12 8.78 3.02
CA ALA A 325 11.75 8.35 1.68
C ALA A 325 12.96 8.51 0.76
N THR A 326 13.40 7.41 0.15
CA THR A 326 14.57 7.42 -0.74
C THR A 326 14.31 6.64 -2.03
N ASN A 327 14.86 7.15 -3.13
CA ASN A 327 14.76 6.54 -4.46
C ASN A 327 13.31 6.34 -4.92
N TRP A 328 12.51 7.42 -4.97
CA TRP A 328 11.15 7.39 -5.50
C TRP A 328 11.10 7.92 -6.93
N ARG A 329 10.38 7.20 -7.80
CA ARG A 329 10.25 7.54 -9.22
C ARG A 329 8.82 7.35 -9.70
N GLY A 330 8.46 8.07 -10.76
CA GLY A 330 7.22 7.83 -11.48
C GLY A 330 6.37 9.06 -11.69
N THR A 331 5.07 8.84 -11.80
CA THR A 331 4.10 9.88 -12.10
C THR A 331 2.97 9.93 -11.09
N MET A 332 2.53 11.16 -10.84
CA MET A 332 1.29 11.46 -10.13
C MET A 332 0.15 11.61 -11.14
N ALA A 333 -1.08 11.39 -10.71
CA ALA A 333 -2.26 11.74 -11.48
C ALA A 333 -2.29 13.25 -11.76
N ASN A 334 -2.92 13.64 -12.88
CA ASN A 334 -3.03 15.04 -13.23
C ASN A 334 -3.97 15.80 -12.27
N GLY A 335 -3.59 17.03 -11.98
CA GLY A 335 -4.37 17.96 -11.15
C GLY A 335 -3.52 18.68 -10.11
N ALA A 336 -3.81 19.96 -9.93
CA ALA A 336 -3.06 20.85 -9.04
C ALA A 336 -3.35 20.62 -7.54
N GLU A 337 -4.40 19.86 -7.19
CA GLU A 337 -4.85 19.70 -5.80
C GLU A 337 -4.05 18.65 -5.01
N ARG A 338 -3.36 17.75 -5.69
CA ARG A 338 -2.67 16.60 -5.10
C ARG A 338 -1.28 16.47 -5.69
N GLY A 339 -0.30 16.20 -4.84
CA GLY A 339 1.08 16.13 -5.27
C GLY A 339 1.89 15.07 -4.53
N PHE A 340 3.17 15.04 -4.81
CA PHE A 340 4.06 14.02 -4.27
C PHE A 340 4.28 14.15 -2.75
N LEU A 341 4.00 15.32 -2.15
CA LEU A 341 4.14 15.54 -0.71
C LEU A 341 2.93 16.26 -0.14
N LYS A 342 2.29 15.63 0.84
CA LYS A 342 1.39 16.26 1.81
C LYS A 342 1.86 15.87 3.20
N ALA A 343 2.37 16.81 3.98
CA ALA A 343 2.84 16.61 5.33
C ALA A 343 2.10 17.56 6.29
N VAL A 344 0.84 17.21 6.60
CA VAL A 344 -0.07 17.98 7.45
C VAL A 344 -0.11 17.35 8.83
N CYS A 345 0.74 17.84 9.73
CA CYS A 345 0.87 17.35 11.09
C CYS A 345 0.05 18.20 12.08
N ALA A 346 -0.33 17.60 13.20
CA ALA A 346 -1.14 18.22 14.26
C ALA A 346 -0.30 19.15 15.16
N ASN A 347 -0.80 19.42 16.38
CA ASN A 347 -0.04 20.16 17.38
C ASN A 347 1.21 19.43 17.86
N ALA A 348 1.23 18.08 17.77
CA ALA A 348 2.47 17.31 17.80
C ALA A 348 3.12 17.40 16.42
N PRO A 349 4.22 18.14 16.25
CA PRO A 349 4.85 18.30 14.95
C PRO A 349 5.48 17.00 14.47
N CYS A 350 5.52 16.82 13.14
CA CYS A 350 6.34 15.75 12.54
C CYS A 350 7.77 16.26 12.36
N THR A 351 8.77 15.43 12.68
CA THR A 351 10.18 15.79 12.62
C THR A 351 11.04 14.74 11.91
N GLY A 352 12.14 15.18 11.31
CA GLY A 352 13.06 14.27 10.62
C GLY A 352 12.41 13.53 9.46
N ILE A 353 11.53 14.21 8.71
CA ILE A 353 11.04 13.72 7.43
C ILE A 353 12.11 14.05 6.40
N THR A 354 12.61 13.05 5.67
CA THR A 354 13.64 13.23 4.64
C THR A 354 13.14 12.70 3.32
N LEU A 355 13.24 13.51 2.28
CA LEU A 355 12.99 13.14 0.89
C LEU A 355 14.32 13.15 0.16
N ASP A 356 14.92 11.98 0.01
CA ASP A 356 16.20 11.80 -0.66
C ASP A 356 16.00 11.09 -2.01
N ASP A 357 16.46 11.73 -3.09
CA ASP A 357 16.32 11.20 -4.44
C ASP A 357 14.84 10.85 -4.80
N VAL A 358 13.92 11.78 -4.52
CA VAL A 358 12.48 11.66 -4.85
C VAL A 358 12.18 12.52 -6.08
N VAL A 359 11.93 11.87 -7.22
CA VAL A 359 11.65 12.54 -8.51
C VAL A 359 10.31 12.06 -9.05
N MET A 360 9.29 12.90 -8.93
CA MET A 360 7.93 12.59 -9.34
C MET A 360 7.41 13.62 -10.35
N GLY A 361 7.07 13.16 -11.54
CA GLY A 361 6.37 13.95 -12.54
C GLY A 361 4.86 13.86 -12.41
N SER A 362 4.11 14.43 -13.35
CA SER A 362 2.70 14.16 -13.58
C SER A 362 2.48 13.49 -14.94
N GLU A 363 1.36 12.80 -15.09
CA GLU A 363 1.04 12.11 -16.36
C GLU A 363 1.01 13.05 -17.58
N GLN A 364 0.71 14.34 -17.39
CA GLN A 364 0.60 15.33 -18.47
C GLN A 364 1.50 16.56 -18.26
N GLY A 365 2.43 16.53 -17.31
CA GLY A 365 3.32 17.67 -17.03
C GLY A 365 2.66 18.83 -16.27
N ASN A 366 1.52 18.60 -15.63
CA ASN A 366 0.83 19.62 -14.84
C ASN A 366 1.57 19.91 -13.53
N GLN A 367 1.41 21.13 -13.01
CA GLN A 367 1.88 21.45 -11.67
C GLN A 367 1.18 20.64 -10.60
N HIS A 368 1.90 20.33 -9.53
CA HIS A 368 1.37 19.70 -8.34
C HIS A 368 1.33 20.66 -7.16
N ARG A 369 0.31 20.54 -6.34
CA ARG A 369 0.26 21.18 -5.03
C ARG A 369 0.93 20.30 -4.00
N ILE A 370 2.03 20.77 -3.40
CA ILE A 370 2.60 20.19 -2.18
C ILE A 370 2.16 21.02 -0.96
N GLU A 371 1.99 20.37 0.18
CA GLU A 371 1.46 21.01 1.38
C GLU A 371 2.18 20.53 2.64
N CYS A 372 2.66 21.49 3.44
CA CYS A 372 3.32 21.25 4.72
C CYS A 372 2.67 22.06 5.83
N GLN A 373 2.42 21.42 6.98
CA GLN A 373 1.94 22.04 8.20
C GLN A 373 2.62 21.38 9.40
N SER A 374 3.22 22.14 10.28
CA SER A 374 3.87 21.61 11.51
C SER A 374 4.80 20.42 11.22
N SER A 375 5.49 20.43 10.08
CA SER A 375 6.33 19.34 9.59
C SER A 375 7.75 19.82 9.27
N TYR A 376 8.73 19.10 9.77
CA TYR A 376 10.15 19.48 9.75
C TYR A 376 11.01 18.37 9.15
N GLY A 377 12.03 18.78 8.39
CA GLY A 377 12.95 17.87 7.74
C GLY A 377 13.57 18.45 6.48
N GLU A 378 13.83 17.60 5.47
CA GLU A 378 14.52 17.96 4.24
C GLU A 378 13.69 17.57 3.00
N GLY A 379 13.59 18.48 2.05
CA GLY A 379 12.88 18.30 0.78
C GLY A 379 11.48 18.90 0.72
N GLY A 380 11.04 19.24 -0.49
CA GLY A 380 9.71 19.81 -0.75
C GLY A 380 9.43 21.11 0.01
N CYS A 381 8.31 21.16 0.73
CA CYS A 381 7.90 22.30 1.56
C CYS A 381 8.22 22.14 3.05
N LEU A 382 9.00 21.13 3.45
CA LEU A 382 9.38 20.88 4.83
C LEU A 382 10.27 22.02 5.35
N LYS A 383 10.07 22.39 6.62
CA LYS A 383 10.96 23.36 7.27
C LYS A 383 12.19 22.66 7.85
N PRO A 384 13.39 23.27 7.75
CA PRO A 384 14.59 22.68 8.33
C PRO A 384 14.54 22.69 9.87
N GLY A 385 15.23 21.73 10.49
CA GLY A 385 15.38 21.61 11.94
C GLY A 385 14.16 21.00 12.62
N THR A 386 13.82 21.53 13.79
CA THR A 386 12.70 21.16 14.65
C THR A 386 12.03 22.41 15.19
N GLY A 387 10.76 22.35 15.54
CA GLY A 387 10.05 23.51 16.07
C GLY A 387 8.62 23.21 16.49
N GLY A 388 7.88 24.27 16.82
CA GLY A 388 6.48 24.19 17.19
C GLY A 388 5.53 24.11 16.00
N SER A 389 4.24 24.16 16.28
CA SER A 389 3.21 24.18 15.26
C SER A 389 3.31 25.44 14.39
N TYR A 390 3.02 25.30 13.10
CA TYR A 390 2.85 26.39 12.16
C TYR A 390 1.69 26.10 11.20
N PRO A 391 1.04 27.15 10.64
CA PRO A 391 -0.08 26.98 9.73
C PRO A 391 0.33 26.31 8.43
N SER A 392 -0.64 25.75 7.71
CA SER A 392 -0.44 25.14 6.40
C SER A 392 0.24 26.13 5.43
N ASN A 393 1.24 25.61 4.74
CA ASN A 393 1.94 26.25 3.62
C ASN A 393 1.80 25.33 2.40
N ALA A 394 1.14 25.82 1.37
CA ALA A 394 0.95 25.09 0.15
C ALA A 394 1.66 25.80 -1.02
N LEU A 395 2.38 25.02 -1.80
CA LEU A 395 3.15 25.49 -2.95
C LEU A 395 2.72 24.73 -4.20
N LEU A 396 2.68 25.41 -5.34
CA LEU A 396 2.61 24.78 -6.64
C LEU A 396 4.05 24.53 -7.12
N VAL A 397 4.34 23.32 -7.50
CA VAL A 397 5.65 22.91 -8.03
C VAL A 397 5.49 22.34 -9.42
N ASP A 398 6.48 22.60 -10.27
CA ASP A 398 6.50 22.01 -11.60
C ASP A 398 6.74 20.51 -11.51
N ALA A 399 5.98 19.77 -12.29
CA ALA A 399 6.00 18.32 -12.33
C ALA A 399 6.00 17.83 -13.79
N PRO A 400 7.11 18.03 -14.52
CA PRO A 400 7.19 17.69 -15.92
C PRO A 400 6.87 16.21 -16.16
N ALA A 401 6.17 15.91 -17.25
CA ALA A 401 5.84 14.54 -17.63
C ALA A 401 7.07 13.75 -18.10
N THR A 402 8.12 14.45 -18.47
CA THR A 402 9.33 13.88 -19.05
C THR A 402 10.35 13.47 -18.02
N GLY A 403 11.08 12.39 -18.28
CA GLY A 403 12.27 11.97 -17.55
C GLY A 403 12.21 10.59 -16.92
N PHE A 404 11.03 10.00 -16.72
CA PHE A 404 10.90 8.65 -16.23
C PHE A 404 9.61 7.99 -16.74
N ASP A 405 9.77 7.02 -17.61
CA ASP A 405 8.69 6.12 -17.99
C ASP A 405 8.60 5.03 -16.92
N ALA A 406 7.57 5.09 -16.07
CA ALA A 406 7.33 4.04 -15.11
C ALA A 406 7.05 2.74 -15.86
N PRO A 407 7.82 1.66 -15.62
CA PRO A 407 7.55 0.40 -16.29
C PRO A 407 6.20 -0.15 -15.85
N THR A 408 5.48 -0.76 -16.78
CA THR A 408 4.21 -1.43 -16.52
C THR A 408 4.44 -2.92 -16.31
N LEU A 409 3.64 -3.53 -15.44
CA LEU A 409 3.57 -4.98 -15.28
C LEU A 409 2.38 -5.53 -16.07
N ALA A 410 2.48 -6.77 -16.55
CA ALA A 410 1.37 -7.43 -17.24
C ALA A 410 0.11 -7.58 -16.38
N SER A 411 0.27 -7.48 -15.07
CA SER A 411 -0.82 -7.52 -14.09
C SER A 411 -1.47 -6.18 -13.78
N ASP A 412 -0.99 -5.07 -14.40
CA ASP A 412 -1.59 -3.75 -14.23
C ASP A 412 -2.99 -3.71 -14.86
N LEU A 413 -3.94 -3.22 -14.09
CA LEU A 413 -5.30 -3.05 -14.59
C LEU A 413 -5.49 -1.66 -15.18
N THR A 414 -6.02 -1.60 -16.40
CA THR A 414 -6.39 -0.33 -17.06
C THR A 414 -7.58 0.34 -16.40
N GLU A 415 -8.48 -0.46 -15.79
CA GLU A 415 -9.68 0.01 -15.08
C GLU A 415 -9.78 -0.70 -13.72
N ASN A 416 -10.44 -0.06 -12.76
CA ASN A 416 -10.71 -0.69 -11.49
C ASN A 416 -11.78 -1.79 -11.60
N PRO A 417 -11.84 -2.74 -10.65
CA PRO A 417 -12.77 -3.89 -10.71
C PRO A 417 -14.26 -3.53 -10.61
N GLY A 418 -14.62 -2.28 -10.33
CA GLY A 418 -16.02 -1.90 -10.06
C GLY A 418 -16.52 -2.46 -8.72
N VAL A 419 -17.87 -2.50 -8.56
CA VAL A 419 -18.49 -2.91 -7.28
C VAL A 419 -19.68 -3.86 -7.43
N SER A 420 -20.20 -4.04 -8.64
CA SER A 420 -21.52 -4.65 -8.86
C SER A 420 -21.47 -6.02 -9.52
N LEU A 421 -20.31 -6.46 -9.93
CA LEU A 421 -20.10 -7.73 -10.62
C LEU A 421 -19.17 -8.64 -9.82
N PRO A 422 -19.34 -9.97 -9.93
CA PRO A 422 -18.41 -10.91 -9.29
C PRO A 422 -17.01 -10.76 -9.90
N ILE A 423 -16.02 -10.81 -9.05
CA ILE A 423 -14.61 -10.72 -9.44
C ILE A 423 -14.07 -12.14 -9.65
N ALA A 424 -13.53 -12.41 -10.81
CA ALA A 424 -12.88 -13.68 -11.11
C ALA A 424 -11.59 -13.85 -10.30
N ILE A 425 -11.25 -15.10 -9.95
CA ILE A 425 -10.00 -15.45 -9.30
C ILE A 425 -8.86 -15.25 -10.33
N PRO A 426 -7.92 -14.32 -10.07
CA PRO A 426 -6.83 -14.05 -11.00
C PRO A 426 -5.73 -15.11 -10.90
N PRO A 427 -4.88 -15.25 -11.92
CA PRO A 427 -3.63 -15.97 -11.78
C PRO A 427 -2.66 -15.19 -10.87
N PHE A 428 -1.60 -15.86 -10.39
CA PHE A 428 -0.46 -15.15 -9.83
C PHE A 428 0.26 -14.33 -10.90
N PRO A 429 0.74 -13.13 -10.60
CA PRO A 429 1.59 -12.39 -11.51
C PRO A 429 2.98 -13.04 -11.60
N ASN A 430 3.64 -12.84 -12.72
CA ASN A 430 5.02 -13.33 -12.89
C ASN A 430 6.02 -12.55 -12.02
N GLN A 431 5.64 -11.35 -11.59
CA GLN A 431 6.45 -10.49 -10.73
C GLN A 431 5.55 -9.45 -10.04
N PHE A 432 5.96 -9.05 -8.85
CA PHE A 432 5.23 -8.10 -8.00
C PHE A 432 5.84 -6.70 -8.02
N PHE A 433 7.08 -6.59 -8.42
CA PHE A 433 7.79 -5.33 -8.56
C PHE A 433 8.53 -5.33 -9.90
N PRO A 434 8.45 -4.23 -10.68
CA PRO A 434 9.20 -4.15 -11.93
C PRO A 434 10.69 -4.20 -11.64
N ASN A 435 11.37 -5.28 -12.03
CA ASN A 435 12.80 -5.48 -11.83
C ASN A 435 13.61 -4.38 -12.54
N ILE A 436 13.73 -3.26 -11.89
CA ILE A 436 14.63 -2.18 -12.30
C ILE A 436 15.86 -2.33 -11.42
N MET A 437 16.88 -2.86 -12.01
CA MET A 437 18.23 -2.79 -11.48
C MET A 437 18.64 -1.32 -11.44
N PRO A 438 19.27 -0.89 -10.38
CA PRO A 438 18.88 0.27 -9.60
C PRO A 438 18.20 1.27 -10.49
N LEU A 439 17.09 1.85 -10.11
CA LEU A 439 16.44 2.91 -10.87
C LEU A 439 17.55 3.84 -11.34
N LYS A 440 17.88 3.83 -12.65
CA LYS A 440 18.86 4.75 -13.17
C LYS A 440 18.39 6.11 -12.72
N ALA A 441 19.20 6.80 -11.91
CA ALA A 441 18.96 8.20 -11.63
C ALA A 441 18.61 8.81 -12.99
N LEU A 442 17.49 9.54 -13.07
CA LEU A 442 17.19 10.31 -14.27
C LEU A 442 18.48 11.00 -14.61
N ALA A 443 19.09 10.67 -15.74
CA ALA A 443 20.26 11.38 -16.20
C ALA A 443 19.88 12.84 -16.07
N ALA A 444 20.57 13.58 -15.19
CA ALA A 444 20.37 15.01 -15.11
C ALA A 444 20.41 15.43 -16.57
N SER A 445 19.32 15.98 -17.10
CA SER A 445 19.33 16.54 -18.43
C SER A 445 20.54 17.41 -18.39
N GLU A 446 21.56 17.08 -19.18
CA GLU A 446 22.66 17.97 -19.41
C GLU A 446 22.00 19.24 -19.92
N ALA A 447 21.68 20.14 -18.97
CA ALA A 447 21.54 21.52 -19.29
C ALA A 447 22.91 21.87 -19.86
N THR A 448 23.02 21.83 -21.16
CA THR A 448 24.07 22.47 -21.89
C THR A 448 24.00 23.94 -21.49
N VAL A 449 24.60 24.23 -20.35
CA VAL A 449 25.05 25.58 -20.05
C VAL A 449 26.14 25.82 -21.06
N ASP A 450 25.76 26.45 -22.17
CA ASP A 450 26.68 27.15 -23.06
C ASP A 450 27.43 28.13 -22.17
N GLN A 451 28.52 27.66 -21.57
CA GLN A 451 29.55 28.50 -21.00
C GLN A 451 30.27 29.11 -22.21
N LYS A 452 29.68 30.19 -22.70
CA LYS A 452 30.38 31.14 -23.54
C LYS A 452 31.49 31.76 -22.68
N THR A 453 32.62 31.12 -22.72
CA THR A 453 33.89 31.66 -22.19
C THR A 453 34.13 33.01 -22.81
N THR A 454 33.98 34.05 -22.03
CA THR A 454 34.58 35.35 -22.28
C THR A 454 36.08 35.20 -22.06
N ALA A 455 36.84 35.13 -23.14
CA ALA A 455 38.26 35.34 -23.14
C ALA A 455 38.58 36.39 -24.22
N ASP A 456 39.04 37.52 -23.70
CA ASP A 456 39.94 38.49 -24.29
C ASP A 456 39.63 39.17 -25.63
N GLN A 457 39.15 40.40 -25.46
CA GLN A 457 39.37 41.49 -26.40
C GLN A 457 40.83 41.87 -26.43
N LYS A 458 41.42 41.85 -27.61
CA LYS A 458 42.47 42.82 -27.97
C LYS A 458 42.38 43.14 -29.44
N THR A 459 41.95 44.38 -29.68
CA THR A 459 42.25 45.37 -30.77
C THR A 459 42.83 44.87 -32.06
N THR A 460 42.16 45.18 -33.18
CA THR A 460 42.68 46.21 -34.15
C THR A 460 41.56 46.58 -35.14
N ALA A 461 41.56 47.90 -35.42
CA ALA A 461 40.77 48.61 -36.42
C ALA A 461 41.11 48.19 -37.84
N ASP A 462 40.22 48.23 -38.77
CA ASP A 462 40.13 49.15 -39.88
C ASP A 462 39.20 48.70 -41.02
N GLN A 463 38.41 49.66 -41.41
CA GLN A 463 37.96 50.04 -42.76
C GLN A 463 37.09 49.09 -43.61
N LYS A 464 35.93 49.53 -43.88
CA LYS A 464 35.48 50.36 -44.98
C LYS A 464 34.48 49.67 -45.93
N THR A 465 33.32 50.30 -46.03
CA THR A 465 32.56 50.72 -47.21
C THR A 465 31.73 49.74 -48.02
N THR A 466 30.54 50.18 -48.08
CA THR A 466 29.61 50.50 -49.20
C THR A 466 28.60 49.44 -49.60
N ALA A 467 27.37 49.83 -49.40
CA ALA A 467 26.34 50.19 -50.40
C ALA A 467 25.76 48.95 -51.14
N ASP A 468 24.57 48.81 -51.44
CA ASP A 468 23.42 49.64 -51.76
C ASP A 468 22.13 48.74 -51.82
N GLN A 469 21.02 49.32 -51.40
CA GLN A 469 19.77 49.45 -52.12
C GLN A 469 19.19 48.18 -52.79
N LYS A 470 17.93 47.89 -52.75
CA LYS A 470 16.70 48.68 -52.83
C LYS A 470 15.52 47.72 -52.97
N THR A 471 14.39 48.11 -52.31
CA THR A 471 13.02 48.16 -52.83
C THR A 471 12.36 46.86 -53.28
N THR A 472 11.13 46.59 -53.05
CA THR A 472 9.83 47.29 -52.88
C THR A 472 8.75 46.26 -52.63
N ALA A 473 7.83 46.54 -51.73
CA ALA A 473 6.39 46.74 -51.93
C ALA A 473 5.66 45.55 -52.58
N ASP A 474 4.51 45.19 -52.23
CA ASP A 474 3.27 45.75 -51.78
C ASP A 474 2.19 44.69 -51.61
N GLN A 475 1.27 44.99 -50.76
CA GLN A 475 -0.17 44.88 -50.87
C GLN A 475 -0.85 43.54 -50.56
N LYS A 476 -1.58 43.58 -49.45
CA LYS A 476 -3.03 43.85 -49.30
C LYS A 476 -4.00 42.74 -49.56
N THR A 477 -4.77 42.50 -48.57
CA THR A 477 -6.23 42.49 -48.34
C THR A 477 -6.78 41.08 -48.27
N THR A 478 -7.68 40.68 -47.42
CA THR A 478 -8.85 41.27 -46.72
C THR A 478 -9.47 40.17 -45.89
N THR A 479 -9.95 40.57 -44.74
CA THR A 479 -11.00 39.87 -43.94
C THR A 479 -12.34 39.78 -44.71
N PRO A 480 -13.29 38.92 -44.34
CA PRO A 480 -14.15 39.24 -43.22
C PRO A 480 -14.69 38.03 -42.40
N GLN A 481 -15.06 38.35 -41.16
CA GLN A 481 -16.04 37.61 -40.36
C GLN A 481 -17.47 37.78 -40.95
N PRO A 482 -18.41 36.88 -40.55
CA PRO A 482 -19.52 37.34 -39.70
C PRO A 482 -19.88 36.33 -38.60
N ALA A 483 -20.17 36.76 -37.54
CA ALA A 483 -21.13 37.09 -36.51
C ALA A 483 -22.36 36.18 -36.34
N LEU A 484 -22.65 35.95 -35.03
CA LEU A 484 -23.95 35.79 -34.36
C LEU A 484 -24.64 34.43 -34.29
N GLY A 485 -24.84 34.04 -33.04
CA GLY A 485 -25.80 33.02 -32.60
C GLY A 485 -25.85 32.93 -31.08
N ALA A 486 -26.52 33.85 -30.43
CA ALA A 486 -26.83 33.82 -29.00
C ALA A 486 -27.87 32.72 -28.70
N ASN A 487 -27.71 31.92 -27.64
CA ASN A 487 -28.83 31.29 -26.96
C ASN A 487 -28.53 31.01 -25.48
N ILE A 488 -29.10 31.88 -24.66
CA ILE A 488 -29.92 31.68 -23.45
C ILE A 488 -29.50 30.54 -22.49
N VAL A 489 -28.86 30.94 -21.40
CA VAL A 489 -28.72 30.19 -20.17
C VAL A 489 -29.99 30.33 -19.32
N LYS A 490 -30.69 29.22 -19.09
CA LYS A 490 -31.71 29.10 -18.04
C LYS A 490 -31.10 28.63 -16.75
N THR A 491 -30.98 29.51 -15.79
CA THR A 491 -30.67 29.25 -14.39
C THR A 491 -31.84 28.54 -13.71
N LEU A 492 -31.61 27.31 -13.23
CA LEU A 492 -32.50 26.63 -12.28
C LEU A 492 -31.96 26.82 -10.86
N LYS A 493 -32.66 27.61 -10.06
CA LYS A 493 -32.47 27.73 -8.60
C LYS A 493 -32.95 26.46 -7.90
N ARG A 494 -32.09 25.87 -7.06
CA ARG A 494 -32.45 24.82 -6.08
C ARG A 494 -32.93 25.49 -4.77
N PRO A 495 -33.98 24.98 -4.12
CA PRO A 495 -34.38 25.43 -2.79
C PRO A 495 -33.54 24.77 -1.69
N PRO A 496 -33.40 25.38 -0.50
CA PRO A 496 -32.60 24.85 0.61
C PRO A 496 -33.31 23.71 1.37
N PRO A 497 -32.56 22.78 1.98
CA PRO A 497 -33.14 21.71 2.78
C PRO A 497 -33.55 22.21 4.17
N SER A 498 -34.78 21.91 4.56
CA SER A 498 -35.32 22.16 5.89
C SER A 498 -34.78 21.14 6.90
N PHE A 499 -34.18 21.62 7.98
CA PHE A 499 -33.88 20.84 9.19
C PHE A 499 -35.17 20.47 9.93
N ARG A 500 -35.38 19.20 10.17
CA ARG A 500 -36.26 18.72 11.25
C ARG A 500 -35.49 17.75 12.13
N SER A 501 -35.24 18.21 13.34
CA SER A 501 -34.74 17.43 14.47
C SER A 501 -35.77 16.38 14.92
N ARG A 502 -35.35 15.12 15.07
CA ARG A 502 -36.00 14.20 15.99
C ARG A 502 -34.96 13.47 16.82
N ARG A 503 -34.86 13.89 18.08
CA ARG A 503 -34.23 13.14 19.17
C ARG A 503 -34.96 11.80 19.34
N ARG A 504 -34.22 10.71 19.30
CA ARG A 504 -34.55 9.50 20.08
C ARG A 504 -33.26 8.99 20.71
N ARG A 505 -33.24 9.08 22.03
CA ARG A 505 -32.31 8.34 22.91
C ARG A 505 -32.61 6.85 22.78
N ARG A 506 -31.58 6.05 22.57
CA ARG A 506 -31.48 4.69 23.12
C ARG A 506 -30.00 4.41 23.38
N SER A 507 -29.75 4.15 24.64
CA SER A 507 -28.58 3.52 25.21
C SER A 507 -28.37 2.14 24.58
N VAL A 508 -27.16 1.87 24.14
CA VAL A 508 -26.64 0.50 24.01
C VAL A 508 -25.18 0.53 24.42
N GLU A 509 -24.90 -0.36 25.30
CA GLU A 509 -23.69 -0.68 26.02
C GLU A 509 -22.46 -0.95 25.15
N ARG A 510 -21.35 -0.79 25.82
CA ARG A 510 -19.99 -1.10 25.42
C ARG A 510 -19.86 -2.55 24.99
N ASP A 511 -19.06 -2.76 23.95
CA ASP A 511 -18.08 -3.83 23.93
C ASP A 511 -16.95 -3.39 23.02
N ALA A 512 -15.80 -3.13 23.67
CA ALA A 512 -14.50 -2.93 23.06
C ALA A 512 -13.82 -4.31 23.00
N ALA A 513 -13.39 -4.69 21.82
CA ALA A 513 -12.18 -5.48 21.56
C ALA A 513 -11.96 -5.54 20.04
#